data_e4311932e3046affed5b27ea84f71c47
#
_entry.id   e4311932e3046affed5b27ea84f71c47
#
_cell.length_a   1.000
_cell.length_b   1.000
_cell.length_c   1.000
_cell.angle_alpha   90.00
_cell.angle_beta   90.00
_cell.angle_gamma   90.00
#
_symmetry.space_group_name_H-M   'P 1'
#
loop_
_entity.id
_entity.type
_entity.pdbx_description
1 polymer ?
#
loop_
_entity_poly.entity_id
_entity_poly.type
_entity_poly.pdbx_seq_one_letter_code
_entity_poly.pdbx_strand_id
1 'polypeptide(L)'
;MTAVGSCMGALVFGSRELKGSRWRHMIMFLALMTVGFVVIHLCQGNLIVMGLVEILTGLTISPVFASGNLVVKETVPEESLTEGLSWVSTAGTMGASFGSMITGIVLDHFNPSAGLSLPAVFVGCSIPFALLGWVLVRRRG
;
A
#
# COMPACT_ATOMS: atom_id res chain seq x y z
N MET A 1 -0.45 12.67 9.76
CA MET A 1 -1.77 12.79 9.10
C MET A 1 -2.23 11.47 8.45
N THR A 2 -1.33 10.66 7.90
CA THR A 2 -1.62 9.30 7.38
C THR A 2 -2.30 8.37 8.38
N ALA A 3 -1.95 8.43 9.67
CA ALA A 3 -2.54 7.59 10.71
C ALA A 3 -4.07 7.82 10.89
N VAL A 4 -4.51 9.07 10.79
CA VAL A 4 -5.95 9.42 10.88
C VAL A 4 -6.68 8.86 9.65
N GLY A 5 -6.11 9.02 8.45
CA GLY A 5 -6.65 8.44 7.23
C GLY A 5 -6.75 6.91 7.32
N SER A 6 -5.72 6.23 7.83
CA SER A 6 -5.72 4.77 7.99
C SER A 6 -6.77 4.28 8.98
N CYS A 7 -6.98 4.97 10.11
CA CYS A 7 -8.06 4.64 11.06
C CYS A 7 -9.44 4.79 10.43
N MET A 8 -9.69 5.88 9.72
CA MET A 8 -10.96 6.10 8.99
C MET A 8 -11.14 5.05 7.89
N GLY A 9 -10.08 4.72 7.16
CA GLY A 9 -10.08 3.67 6.15
C GLY A 9 -10.46 2.31 6.73
N ALA A 10 -9.89 1.94 7.88
CA ALA A 10 -10.20 0.69 8.56
C ALA A 10 -11.67 0.62 8.99
N LEU A 11 -12.23 1.71 9.51
CA LEU A 11 -13.64 1.77 9.94
C LEU A 11 -14.62 1.69 8.76
N VAL A 12 -14.34 2.41 7.67
CA VAL A 12 -15.22 2.45 6.49
C VAL A 12 -15.16 1.17 5.68
N PHE A 13 -13.96 0.59 5.49
CA PHE A 13 -13.79 -0.61 4.68
C PHE A 13 -13.87 -1.91 5.49
N GLY A 14 -13.58 -1.89 6.80
CA GLY A 14 -13.74 -3.05 7.67
C GLY A 14 -15.19 -3.49 7.84
N SER A 15 -16.16 -2.59 7.62
CA SER A 15 -17.60 -2.88 7.71
C SER A 15 -18.23 -3.32 6.36
N ARG A 16 -17.51 -3.25 5.27
CA ARG A 16 -18.03 -3.63 3.93
C ARG A 16 -17.33 -4.88 3.40
N GLU A 17 -18.07 -5.96 3.25
CA GLU A 17 -17.63 -7.09 2.44
C GLU A 17 -17.52 -6.67 0.98
N LEU A 18 -16.29 -6.53 0.49
CA LEU A 18 -16.01 -6.25 -0.91
C LEU A 18 -16.35 -7.50 -1.74
N LYS A 19 -17.56 -7.54 -2.32
CA LYS A 19 -17.98 -8.56 -3.28
C LYS A 19 -17.17 -8.41 -4.57
N GLY A 20 -16.34 -9.38 -4.92
CA GLY A 20 -15.56 -9.40 -6.16
C GLY A 20 -14.20 -10.06 -6.03
N SER A 21 -13.44 -10.08 -7.13
CA SER A 21 -12.06 -10.60 -7.11
C SER A 21 -11.16 -9.73 -6.24
N ARG A 22 -10.70 -10.29 -5.11
CA ARG A 22 -9.87 -9.61 -4.10
C ARG A 22 -8.57 -9.08 -4.70
N TRP A 23 -8.01 -9.79 -5.67
CA TRP A 23 -6.84 -9.36 -6.44
C TRP A 23 -7.07 -8.06 -7.21
N ARG A 24 -8.23 -7.91 -7.83
CA ARG A 24 -8.58 -6.68 -8.56
C ARG A 24 -8.71 -5.49 -7.61
N HIS A 25 -9.32 -5.68 -6.45
CA HIS A 25 -9.43 -4.63 -5.44
C HIS A 25 -8.05 -4.23 -4.89
N MET A 26 -7.18 -5.19 -4.61
CA MET A 26 -5.82 -4.94 -4.16
C MET A 26 -5.04 -4.10 -5.19
N ILE A 27 -5.08 -4.49 -6.47
CA ILE A 27 -4.40 -3.75 -7.55
C ILE A 27 -4.99 -2.35 -7.72
N MET A 28 -6.33 -2.21 -7.64
CA MET A 28 -7.00 -0.92 -7.72
C MET A 28 -6.59 0.02 -6.59
N PHE A 29 -6.52 -0.47 -5.35
CA PHE A 29 -6.09 0.32 -4.21
C PHE A 29 -4.59 0.69 -4.29
N LEU A 30 -3.74 -0.21 -4.77
CA LEU A 30 -2.32 0.08 -5.03
C LEU A 30 -2.18 1.17 -6.10
N ALA A 31 -2.95 1.10 -7.18
CA ALA A 31 -2.95 2.12 -8.23
C ALA A 31 -3.43 3.47 -7.68
N LEU A 32 -4.51 3.48 -6.89
CA LEU A 32 -5.03 4.69 -6.27
C LEU A 32 -4.02 5.31 -5.30
N MET A 33 -3.32 4.49 -4.52
CA MET A 33 -2.26 4.91 -3.62
C MET A 33 -1.08 5.51 -4.39
N THR A 34 -0.67 4.91 -5.51
CA THR A 34 0.39 5.45 -6.38
C THR A 34 -0.01 6.81 -6.94
N VAL A 35 -1.23 6.94 -7.45
CA VAL A 35 -1.75 8.23 -7.94
C VAL A 35 -1.77 9.28 -6.82
N GLY A 36 -2.17 8.93 -5.61
CA GLY A 36 -2.13 9.81 -4.45
C GLY A 36 -0.72 10.37 -4.19
N PHE A 37 0.30 9.52 -4.17
CA PHE A 37 1.68 9.96 -3.98
C PHE A 37 2.20 10.82 -5.14
N VAL A 38 1.82 10.52 -6.38
CA VAL A 38 2.16 11.38 -7.54
C VAL A 38 1.51 12.75 -7.40
N VAL A 39 0.25 12.82 -6.98
CA VAL A 39 -0.45 14.10 -6.74
C VAL A 39 0.22 14.89 -5.62
N ILE A 40 0.62 14.26 -4.52
CA ILE A 40 1.37 14.91 -3.43
C ILE A 40 2.66 15.52 -3.99
N HIS A 41 3.39 14.79 -4.83
CA HIS A 41 4.61 15.29 -5.46
C HIS A 41 4.36 16.51 -6.36
N LEU A 42 3.26 16.53 -7.10
CA LEU A 42 2.91 17.65 -7.98
C LEU A 42 2.39 18.87 -7.21
N CYS A 43 1.78 18.69 -6.04
CA CYS A 43 1.16 19.74 -5.24
C CYS A 43 2.07 20.33 -4.16
N GLN A 44 3.40 20.25 -4.28
CA GLN A 44 4.38 20.68 -3.27
C GLN A 44 4.29 22.17 -2.86
N GLY A 45 3.55 22.98 -3.59
CA GLY A 45 3.38 24.42 -3.27
C GLY A 45 2.24 24.74 -2.29
N ASN A 46 1.36 23.79 -1.98
CA ASN A 46 0.17 24.05 -1.16
C ASN A 46 0.02 23.02 -0.04
N LEU A 47 0.40 23.43 1.18
CA LEU A 47 0.41 22.56 2.37
C LEU A 47 -0.96 21.97 2.71
N ILE A 48 -2.04 22.72 2.46
CA ILE A 48 -3.41 22.27 2.74
C ILE A 48 -3.81 21.16 1.77
N VAL A 49 -3.52 21.34 0.48
CA VAL A 49 -3.80 20.33 -0.56
C VAL A 49 -2.98 19.07 -0.30
N MET A 50 -1.70 19.23 0.03
CA MET A 50 -0.84 18.08 0.41
C MET A 50 -1.43 17.31 1.59
N GLY A 51 -1.86 17.99 2.65
CA GLY A 51 -2.45 17.35 3.83
C GLY A 51 -3.75 16.60 3.50
N LEU A 52 -4.62 17.16 2.66
CA LEU A 52 -5.86 16.52 2.23
C LEU A 52 -5.58 15.27 1.38
N VAL A 53 -4.68 15.36 0.42
CA VAL A 53 -4.29 14.22 -0.43
C VAL A 53 -3.61 13.14 0.39
N GLU A 54 -2.80 13.50 1.39
CA GLU A 54 -2.17 12.55 2.31
C GLU A 54 -3.20 11.78 3.14
N ILE A 55 -4.26 12.44 3.63
CA ILE A 55 -5.37 11.78 4.33
C ILE A 55 -6.09 10.80 3.39
N LEU A 56 -6.40 11.22 2.16
CA LEU A 56 -7.05 10.37 1.16
C LEU A 56 -6.18 9.18 0.78
N THR A 57 -4.88 9.38 0.63
CA THR A 57 -3.92 8.30 0.36
C THR A 57 -3.83 7.34 1.57
N GLY A 58 -3.84 7.88 2.78
CA GLY A 58 -3.91 7.11 4.03
C GLY A 58 -5.14 6.22 4.13
N LEU A 59 -6.30 6.66 3.61
CA LEU A 59 -7.53 5.86 3.55
C LEU A 59 -7.36 4.57 2.73
N THR A 60 -6.44 4.53 1.78
CA THR A 60 -6.20 3.35 0.92
C THR A 60 -5.25 2.33 1.55
N ILE A 61 -4.49 2.69 2.57
CA ILE A 61 -3.51 1.80 3.23
C ILE A 61 -4.21 0.62 3.88
N SER A 62 -5.25 0.86 4.69
CA SER A 62 -5.99 -0.20 5.39
C SER A 62 -6.65 -1.21 4.44
N PRO A 63 -7.35 -0.80 3.37
CA PRO A 63 -7.87 -1.74 2.38
C PRO A 63 -6.80 -2.53 1.65
N VAL A 64 -5.63 -1.96 1.37
CA VAL A 64 -4.50 -2.70 0.76
C VAL A 64 -4.04 -3.83 1.67
N PHE A 65 -3.78 -3.55 2.96
CA PHE A 65 -3.38 -4.57 3.93
C PHE A 65 -4.48 -5.61 4.15
N ALA A 66 -5.73 -5.19 4.28
CA ALA A 66 -6.87 -6.11 4.43
C ALA A 66 -7.01 -7.03 3.21
N SER A 67 -6.91 -6.48 2.00
CA SER A 67 -6.97 -7.27 0.77
C SER A 67 -5.79 -8.24 0.64
N GLY A 68 -4.59 -7.85 1.03
CA GLY A 68 -3.40 -8.70 1.07
C GLY A 68 -3.58 -9.89 2.03
N ASN A 69 -4.05 -9.64 3.25
CA ASN A 69 -4.34 -10.68 4.23
C ASN A 69 -5.44 -11.65 3.75
N LEU A 70 -6.46 -11.14 3.04
CA LEU A 70 -7.50 -11.98 2.47
C LEU A 70 -6.97 -12.86 1.32
N VAL A 71 -6.07 -12.35 0.49
CA VAL A 71 -5.41 -13.15 -0.56
C VAL A 71 -4.60 -14.29 0.08
N VAL A 72 -3.89 -14.04 1.17
CA VAL A 72 -3.18 -15.10 1.92
C VAL A 72 -4.14 -16.15 2.42
N LYS A 73 -5.27 -15.76 3.02
CA LYS A 73 -6.30 -16.68 3.51
C LYS A 73 -6.90 -17.57 2.43
N GLU A 74 -6.95 -17.11 1.19
CA GLU A 74 -7.47 -17.88 0.05
C GLU A 74 -6.43 -18.81 -0.59
N THR A 75 -5.15 -18.48 -0.42
CA THR A 75 -4.06 -19.14 -1.16
C THR A 75 -3.31 -20.16 -0.29
N VAL A 76 -3.32 -19.96 1.04
CA VAL A 76 -2.56 -20.78 2.00
C VAL A 76 -3.51 -21.73 2.74
N PRO A 77 -3.15 -23.02 2.92
CA PRO A 77 -3.92 -23.97 3.74
C PRO A 77 -4.10 -23.45 5.18
N GLU A 78 -5.21 -23.84 5.82
CA GLU A 78 -5.54 -23.39 7.19
C GLU A 78 -4.43 -23.72 8.21
N GLU A 79 -3.75 -24.85 8.05
CA GLU A 79 -2.65 -25.30 8.91
C GLU A 79 -1.45 -24.35 8.90
N SER A 80 -1.19 -23.68 7.76
CA SER A 80 -0.06 -22.76 7.57
C SER A 80 -0.49 -21.27 7.52
N LEU A 81 -1.75 -20.98 7.83
CA LEU A 81 -2.30 -19.63 7.70
C LEU A 81 -1.60 -18.62 8.61
N THR A 82 -1.34 -19.00 9.86
CA THR A 82 -0.65 -18.13 10.83
C THR A 82 0.77 -17.80 10.36
N GLU A 83 1.47 -18.80 9.82
CA GLU A 83 2.80 -18.61 9.27
C GLU A 83 2.77 -17.68 8.05
N GLY A 84 1.84 -17.89 7.11
CA GLY A 84 1.67 -17.04 5.94
C GLY A 84 1.38 -15.57 6.29
N LEU A 85 0.51 -15.33 7.26
CA LEU A 85 0.19 -13.97 7.75
C LEU A 85 1.41 -13.34 8.46
N SER A 86 2.19 -14.12 9.20
CA SER A 86 3.41 -13.66 9.85
C SER A 86 4.47 -13.23 8.84
N TRP A 87 4.64 -13.99 7.76
CA TRP A 87 5.54 -13.63 6.66
C TRP A 87 5.14 -12.32 5.98
N VAL A 88 3.86 -12.12 5.71
CA VAL A 88 3.36 -10.86 5.12
C VAL A 88 3.59 -9.69 6.07
N SER A 89 3.33 -9.86 7.36
CA SER A 89 3.56 -8.83 8.38
C SER A 89 5.04 -8.47 8.50
N THR A 90 5.91 -9.49 8.54
CA THR A 90 7.37 -9.30 8.60
C THR A 90 7.89 -8.60 7.35
N ALA A 91 7.47 -9.03 6.17
CA ALA A 91 7.84 -8.38 4.92
C ALA A 91 7.36 -6.90 4.87
N GLY A 92 6.16 -6.63 5.39
CA GLY A 92 5.63 -5.27 5.51
C GLY A 92 6.47 -4.37 6.42
N THR A 93 6.84 -4.86 7.61
CA THR A 93 7.68 -4.12 8.54
C THR A 93 9.11 -3.92 8.02
N MET A 94 9.70 -4.94 7.41
CA MET A 94 11.00 -4.80 6.76
C MET A 94 10.94 -3.77 5.61
N GLY A 95 9.93 -3.85 4.75
CA GLY A 95 9.73 -2.90 3.66
C GLY A 95 9.57 -1.46 4.17
N ALA A 96 8.80 -1.25 5.23
CA ALA A 96 8.64 0.06 5.86
C ALA A 96 9.95 0.59 6.45
N SER A 97 10.74 -0.26 7.11
CA SER A 97 12.03 0.11 7.69
C SER A 97 13.04 0.50 6.61
N PHE A 98 13.20 -0.32 5.58
CA PHE A 98 14.08 -0.01 4.44
C PHE A 98 13.61 1.24 3.68
N GLY A 99 12.32 1.37 3.44
CA GLY A 99 11.74 2.53 2.78
C GLY A 99 12.01 3.82 3.56
N SER A 100 11.81 3.80 4.87
CA SER A 100 12.10 4.95 5.75
C SER A 100 13.58 5.31 5.76
N MET A 101 14.46 4.32 5.82
CA MET A 101 15.90 4.53 5.79
C MET A 101 16.35 5.18 4.48
N ILE A 102 15.91 4.66 3.34
CA ILE A 102 16.25 5.21 2.03
C ILE A 102 15.69 6.62 1.88
N THR A 103 14.44 6.85 2.32
CA THR A 103 13.81 8.18 2.28
C THR A 103 14.58 9.17 3.15
N GLY A 104 15.03 8.78 4.35
CA GLY A 104 15.85 9.60 5.23
C GLY A 104 17.17 10.02 4.57
N ILE A 105 17.91 9.06 4.01
CA ILE A 105 19.17 9.32 3.32
C ILE A 105 18.97 10.30 2.13
N VAL A 106 17.90 10.11 1.36
CA VAL A 106 17.63 11.00 0.22
C VAL A 106 17.22 12.39 0.66
N LEU A 107 16.46 12.53 1.74
CA LEU A 107 16.12 13.83 2.32
C LEU A 107 17.34 14.58 2.84
N ASP A 108 18.31 13.88 3.43
CA ASP A 108 19.51 14.47 3.99
C ASP A 108 20.53 14.93 2.92
N HIS A 109 20.61 14.21 1.79
CA HIS A 109 21.61 14.46 0.75
C HIS A 109 21.09 15.15 -0.50
N PHE A 110 19.76 15.13 -0.72
CA PHE A 110 19.10 15.71 -1.87
C PHE A 110 18.00 16.69 -1.44
N ASN A 111 17.29 17.26 -2.41
CA ASN A 111 16.19 18.18 -2.13
C ASN A 111 14.98 17.43 -1.51
N PRO A 112 14.21 18.11 -0.63
CA PRO A 112 12.98 17.54 -0.04
C PRO A 112 11.98 17.01 -1.06
N SER A 113 11.93 17.60 -2.27
CA SER A 113 11.10 17.14 -3.38
C SER A 113 11.48 15.74 -3.88
N ALA A 114 12.75 15.37 -3.84
CA ALA A 114 13.20 14.03 -4.20
C ALA A 114 12.73 12.97 -3.19
N GLY A 115 12.74 13.29 -1.88
CA GLY A 115 12.22 12.42 -0.84
C GLY A 115 10.73 12.12 -0.99
N LEU A 116 9.93 13.11 -1.43
CA LEU A 116 8.49 12.96 -1.64
C LEU A 116 8.14 12.08 -2.85
N SER A 117 9.04 11.93 -3.83
CA SER A 117 8.81 11.07 -5.00
C SER A 117 9.06 9.58 -4.71
N LEU A 118 9.88 9.25 -3.72
CA LEU A 118 10.26 7.87 -3.41
C LEU A 118 9.07 6.95 -3.07
N PRO A 119 8.11 7.34 -2.22
CA PRO A 119 6.94 6.51 -1.96
C PRO A 119 6.16 6.17 -3.23
N ALA A 120 6.01 7.11 -4.16
CA ALA A 120 5.34 6.88 -5.45
C ALA A 120 6.08 5.82 -6.28
N VAL A 121 7.41 5.87 -6.31
CA VAL A 121 8.25 4.90 -7.04
C VAL A 121 8.13 3.52 -6.40
N PHE A 122 8.26 3.40 -5.07
CA PHE A 122 8.18 2.12 -4.37
C PHE A 122 6.81 1.46 -4.51
N VAL A 123 5.74 2.23 -4.33
CA VAL A 123 4.37 1.71 -4.49
C VAL A 123 4.10 1.39 -5.96
N GLY A 124 4.54 2.21 -6.90
CA GLY A 124 4.44 1.94 -8.33
C GLY A 124 5.16 0.64 -8.73
N CYS A 125 6.37 0.42 -8.22
CA CYS A 125 7.12 -0.83 -8.44
C CYS A 125 6.45 -2.07 -7.83
N SER A 126 5.60 -1.93 -6.83
CA SER A 126 4.86 -3.07 -6.25
C SER A 126 3.74 -3.60 -7.16
N ILE A 127 3.20 -2.76 -8.05
CA ILE A 127 2.11 -3.14 -8.97
C ILE A 127 2.49 -4.30 -9.89
N PRO A 128 3.63 -4.28 -10.63
CA PRO A 128 4.02 -5.42 -11.46
C PRO A 128 4.23 -6.71 -10.67
N PHE A 129 4.74 -6.64 -9.43
CA PHE A 129 4.86 -7.82 -8.57
C PHE A 129 3.48 -8.37 -8.16
N ALA A 130 2.53 -7.51 -7.84
CA ALA A 130 1.15 -7.92 -7.56
C ALA A 130 0.47 -8.55 -8.79
N LEU A 131 0.71 -7.99 -9.99
CA LEU A 131 0.21 -8.55 -11.25
C LEU A 131 0.83 -9.92 -11.55
N LEU A 132 2.13 -10.08 -11.36
CA LEU A 132 2.81 -11.37 -11.49
C LEU A 132 2.24 -12.42 -10.55
N GLY A 133 2.04 -12.07 -9.28
CA GLY A 133 1.41 -12.95 -8.29
C GLY A 133 0.00 -13.37 -8.73
N TRP A 134 -0.80 -12.43 -9.22
CA TRP A 134 -2.14 -12.73 -9.74
C TRP A 134 -2.11 -13.71 -10.92
N VAL A 135 -1.22 -13.49 -11.89
CA VAL A 135 -1.08 -14.37 -13.06
C VAL A 135 -0.63 -15.77 -12.67
N LEU A 136 0.32 -15.89 -11.72
CA LEU A 136 0.83 -17.18 -11.25
C LEU A 136 -0.24 -17.98 -10.51
N VAL A 137 -1.02 -17.34 -9.64
CA VAL A 137 -2.11 -18.00 -8.91
C VAL A 137 -3.21 -18.44 -9.87
N ARG A 138 -3.54 -17.61 -10.85
CA ARG A 138 -4.58 -17.95 -11.87
C ARG A 138 -4.18 -19.12 -12.78
N ARG A 139 -2.88 -19.37 -12.98
CA ARG A 139 -2.41 -20.50 -13.78
C ARG A 139 -2.40 -21.84 -13.04
N ARG A 140 -2.51 -21.79 -11.69
CA ARG A 140 -2.50 -22.99 -10.85
C ARG A 140 -3.89 -23.48 -10.44
N GLY A 141 -4.92 -22.68 -10.63
CA GLY A 141 -6.33 -23.06 -10.42
C GLY A 141 -7.06 -23.23 -11.75
#